data_17ccb0ba23b33137264ce9604732b162
#
_entry.id   17ccb0ba23b33137264ce9604732b162
#
_cell.length_a   1.000
_cell.length_b   1.000
_cell.length_c   1.000
_cell.angle_alpha   90.00
_cell.angle_beta   90.00
_cell.angle_gamma   90.00
#
_symmetry.space_group_name_H-M   'P 1'
#
loop_
_entity.id
_entity.type
_entity.pdbx_description
1 polymer ?
#
loop_
_entity_poly.entity_id
_entity_poly.type
_entity_poly.pdbx_seq_one_letter_code
_entity_poly.pdbx_strand_id
1 'polypeptide(L)'
;MAERSQDGERSRVTASEVSWAARALQQAQDELDQALATRLRLRALDYTAMTHLLNADPPLGPVELASRLGISSGSGTELADRLERAGRRWLVAGAGDRRRIVLEPDEGSITRILSELAPLFIELDRLAATFSPEEQAAITRYLNGAAERVRAHADELARS
;
A
#
# COMPACT_ATOMS: atom_id res chain seq x y z
N MET A 1 -12.59 -54.33 10.27
CA MET A 1 -12.00 -53.62 9.12
C MET A 1 -12.69 -52.24 9.06
N ALA A 2 -12.10 -51.27 9.69
CA ALA A 2 -12.68 -49.97 9.89
C ALA A 2 -11.97 -48.96 8.93
N GLU A 3 -12.74 -48.53 7.94
CA GLU A 3 -12.34 -47.48 7.02
C GLU A 3 -12.22 -46.15 7.76
N ARG A 4 -11.02 -45.61 7.74
CA ARG A 4 -10.72 -44.28 8.21
C ARG A 4 -11.08 -43.27 7.11
N SER A 5 -12.28 -42.75 7.17
CA SER A 5 -12.59 -41.49 6.49
C SER A 5 -12.07 -40.33 7.34
N GLN A 6 -10.80 -40.00 7.16
CA GLN A 6 -10.24 -38.71 7.55
C GLN A 6 -10.30 -37.78 6.33
N ASP A 7 -11.47 -37.37 5.97
CA ASP A 7 -11.65 -36.23 5.09
C ASP A 7 -11.45 -34.97 5.95
N GLY A 8 -10.21 -34.46 5.86
CA GLY A 8 -9.84 -33.22 6.50
C GLY A 8 -10.74 -32.09 5.98
N GLU A 9 -11.68 -31.71 6.81
CA GLU A 9 -12.51 -30.52 6.63
C GLU A 9 -11.58 -29.30 6.60
N ARG A 10 -11.02 -29.04 5.41
CA ARG A 10 -10.39 -27.76 5.12
C ARG A 10 -11.48 -26.72 5.33
N SER A 11 -11.40 -25.99 6.45
CA SER A 11 -12.28 -24.87 6.76
C SER A 11 -12.29 -23.95 5.54
N ARG A 12 -13.32 -24.10 4.69
CA ARG A 12 -13.51 -23.23 3.54
C ARG A 12 -13.99 -21.91 4.10
N VAL A 13 -13.10 -20.92 4.08
CA VAL A 13 -13.51 -19.54 4.35
C VAL A 13 -14.60 -19.19 3.35
N THR A 14 -15.84 -19.07 3.84
CA THR A 14 -16.97 -18.63 3.03
C THR A 14 -16.98 -17.12 3.03
N ALA A 15 -16.57 -16.51 1.93
CA ALA A 15 -16.60 -15.07 1.73
C ALA A 15 -17.58 -14.70 0.62
N SER A 16 -18.14 -13.48 0.70
CA SER A 16 -19.05 -12.96 -0.34
C SER A 16 -18.31 -12.69 -1.65
N GLU A 17 -19.05 -12.63 -2.76
CA GLU A 17 -18.50 -12.25 -4.08
C GLU A 17 -17.78 -10.90 -4.01
N VAL A 18 -18.32 -9.93 -3.26
CA VAL A 18 -17.71 -8.60 -3.07
C VAL A 18 -16.35 -8.71 -2.38
N SER A 19 -16.22 -9.59 -1.37
CA SER A 19 -14.94 -9.81 -0.69
C SER A 19 -13.91 -10.47 -1.61
N TRP A 20 -14.34 -11.40 -2.46
CA TRP A 20 -13.47 -12.00 -3.47
C TRP A 20 -13.05 -11.00 -4.56
N ALA A 21 -13.96 -10.11 -5.00
CA ALA A 21 -13.64 -9.04 -5.93
C ALA A 21 -12.62 -8.06 -5.34
N ALA A 22 -12.78 -7.69 -4.07
CA ALA A 22 -11.80 -6.86 -3.37
C ALA A 22 -10.43 -7.56 -3.27
N ARG A 23 -10.40 -8.88 -3.03
CA ARG A 23 -9.14 -9.65 -3.03
C ARG A 23 -8.49 -9.69 -4.41
N ALA A 24 -9.26 -9.87 -5.47
CA ALA A 24 -8.76 -9.83 -6.84
C ALA A 24 -8.17 -8.46 -7.20
N LEU A 25 -8.81 -7.37 -6.77
CA LEU A 25 -8.28 -6.02 -6.95
C LEU A 25 -6.94 -5.84 -6.23
N GLN A 26 -6.79 -6.36 -5.00
CA GLN A 26 -5.51 -6.31 -4.28
C GLN A 26 -4.41 -7.07 -5.04
N GLN A 27 -4.70 -8.25 -5.59
CA GLN A 27 -3.72 -9.00 -6.38
C GLN A 27 -3.29 -8.25 -7.65
N ALA A 28 -4.26 -7.65 -8.37
CA ALA A 28 -3.95 -6.82 -9.54
C ALA A 28 -3.11 -5.58 -9.17
N GLN A 29 -3.35 -5.00 -7.99
CA GLN A 29 -2.55 -3.89 -7.48
C GLN A 29 -1.11 -4.32 -7.18
N ASP A 30 -0.89 -5.50 -6.57
CA ASP A 30 0.45 -6.04 -6.32
C ASP A 30 1.23 -6.25 -7.64
N GLU A 31 0.56 -6.73 -8.70
CA GLU A 31 1.15 -6.89 -10.05
C GLU A 31 1.52 -5.54 -10.66
N LEU A 32 0.66 -4.54 -10.54
CA LEU A 32 0.92 -3.17 -10.99
C LEU A 32 2.13 -2.58 -10.27
N ASP A 33 2.22 -2.73 -8.95
CA ASP A 33 3.32 -2.22 -8.14
C ASP A 33 4.66 -2.82 -8.54
N GLN A 34 4.70 -4.11 -8.88
CA GLN A 34 5.89 -4.78 -9.41
C GLN A 34 6.29 -4.23 -10.80
N ALA A 35 5.32 -4.02 -11.68
CA ALA A 35 5.55 -3.45 -13.00
C ALA A 35 6.08 -2.02 -12.92
N LEU A 36 5.50 -1.19 -12.05
CA LEU A 36 5.94 0.19 -11.82
C LEU A 36 7.33 0.26 -11.20
N ALA A 37 7.63 -0.58 -10.20
CA ALA A 37 8.97 -0.67 -9.64
C ALA A 37 10.01 -0.98 -10.73
N THR A 38 9.73 -1.95 -11.59
CA THR A 38 10.59 -2.31 -12.72
C THR A 38 10.77 -1.16 -13.70
N ARG A 39 9.67 -0.53 -14.13
CA ARG A 39 9.68 0.58 -15.08
C ARG A 39 10.42 1.81 -14.56
N LEU A 40 10.26 2.11 -13.28
CA LEU A 40 10.93 3.21 -12.59
C LEU A 40 12.36 2.87 -12.17
N ARG A 41 12.83 1.65 -12.45
CA ARG A 41 14.14 1.11 -12.04
C ARG A 41 14.35 1.24 -10.52
N LEU A 42 13.31 0.89 -9.77
CA LEU A 42 13.28 0.83 -8.32
C LEU A 42 13.38 -0.61 -7.84
N ARG A 43 13.92 -0.80 -6.64
CA ARG A 43 13.65 -2.04 -5.91
C ARG A 43 12.20 -2.04 -5.45
N ALA A 44 11.56 -3.21 -5.37
CA ALA A 44 10.17 -3.31 -4.92
C ALA A 44 9.95 -2.62 -3.57
N LEU A 45 10.85 -2.84 -2.60
CA LEU A 45 10.77 -2.21 -1.27
C LEU A 45 10.89 -0.68 -1.32
N ASP A 46 11.73 -0.14 -2.22
CA ASP A 46 11.91 1.30 -2.39
C ASP A 46 10.64 1.93 -2.98
N TYR A 47 10.02 1.26 -3.96
CA TYR A 47 8.74 1.68 -4.53
C TYR A 47 7.62 1.65 -3.47
N THR A 48 7.49 0.54 -2.72
CA THR A 48 6.50 0.43 -1.64
C THR A 48 6.71 1.50 -0.57
N ALA A 49 7.96 1.79 -0.20
CA ALA A 49 8.27 2.90 0.72
C ALA A 49 7.77 4.24 0.19
N MET A 50 8.02 4.53 -1.10
CA MET A 50 7.57 5.78 -1.72
C MET A 50 6.04 5.89 -1.76
N THR A 51 5.32 4.82 -2.07
CA THR A 51 3.85 4.82 -2.06
C THR A 51 3.28 5.02 -0.66
N HIS A 52 3.90 4.43 0.38
CA HIS A 52 3.50 4.70 1.76
C HIS A 52 3.70 6.16 2.16
N LEU A 53 4.79 6.78 1.72
CA LEU A 53 5.08 8.19 2.03
C LEU A 53 4.17 9.15 1.30
N LEU A 54 3.84 8.86 0.03
CA LEU A 54 2.88 9.64 -0.77
C LEU A 54 1.49 9.70 -0.15
N ASN A 55 1.06 8.60 0.47
CA ASN A 55 -0.28 8.44 1.02
C ASN A 55 -0.35 8.69 2.53
N ALA A 56 0.74 9.16 3.16
CA ALA A 56 0.79 9.35 4.60
C ALA A 56 0.30 10.73 5.03
N ASP A 57 -0.74 10.74 5.84
CA ASP A 57 -1.20 11.91 6.58
C ASP A 57 -1.48 11.48 8.03
N PRO A 58 -0.72 11.96 9.01
CA PRO A 58 0.45 12.84 8.92
C PRO A 58 1.69 12.14 8.31
N PRO A 59 2.69 12.92 7.86
CA PRO A 59 3.94 12.40 7.30
C PRO A 59 4.67 11.42 8.22
N LEU A 60 5.28 10.37 7.66
CA LEU A 60 5.93 9.29 8.40
C LEU A 60 7.39 9.60 8.74
N GLY A 61 7.81 9.16 9.94
CA GLY A 61 9.23 9.03 10.28
C GLY A 61 9.83 7.70 9.82
N PRO A 62 11.19 7.55 9.92
CA PRO A 62 11.85 6.30 9.52
C PRO A 62 11.36 5.07 10.28
N VAL A 63 11.04 5.22 11.56
CA VAL A 63 10.55 4.12 12.43
C VAL A 63 9.14 3.70 12.02
N GLU A 64 8.25 4.68 11.81
CA GLU A 64 6.88 4.42 11.37
C GLU A 64 6.86 3.80 9.97
N LEU A 65 7.72 4.27 9.05
CA LEU A 65 7.87 3.68 7.72
C LEU A 65 8.36 2.24 7.82
N ALA A 66 9.40 1.96 8.62
CA ALA A 66 9.93 0.62 8.83
C ALA A 66 8.84 -0.34 9.35
N SER A 67 8.03 0.11 10.32
CA SER A 67 6.90 -0.64 10.84
C SER A 67 5.87 -0.98 9.75
N ARG A 68 5.50 -0.02 8.91
CA ARG A 68 4.55 -0.24 7.79
C ARG A 68 5.09 -1.19 6.72
N LEU A 69 6.41 -1.21 6.53
CA LEU A 69 7.08 -2.11 5.59
C LEU A 69 7.38 -3.50 6.19
N GLY A 70 7.11 -3.72 7.48
CA GLY A 70 7.42 -4.98 8.17
C GLY A 70 8.93 -5.26 8.27
N ILE A 71 9.78 -4.21 8.32
CA ILE A 71 11.24 -4.32 8.44
C ILE A 71 11.72 -3.74 9.77
N SER A 72 12.96 -4.10 10.17
CA SER A 72 13.56 -3.53 11.39
C SER A 72 13.81 -2.03 11.26
N SER A 73 13.85 -1.31 12.38
CA SER A 73 14.18 0.12 12.40
C SER A 73 15.54 0.44 11.79
N GLY A 74 16.53 -0.45 11.98
CA GLY A 74 17.84 -0.34 11.33
C GLY A 74 17.74 -0.41 9.80
N SER A 75 17.00 -1.41 9.30
CA SER A 75 16.73 -1.54 7.85
C SER A 75 15.94 -0.35 7.29
N GLY A 76 15.05 0.24 8.10
CA GLY A 76 14.33 1.47 7.73
C GLY A 76 15.26 2.67 7.55
N THR A 77 16.23 2.82 8.43
CA THR A 77 17.27 3.86 8.31
C THR A 77 18.14 3.64 7.08
N GLU A 78 18.61 2.42 6.84
CA GLU A 78 19.39 2.06 5.64
C GLU A 78 18.61 2.31 4.35
N LEU A 79 17.30 2.02 4.36
CA LEU A 79 16.39 2.30 3.25
C LEU A 79 16.31 3.81 3.00
N ALA A 80 16.10 4.63 4.03
CA ALA A 80 16.05 6.08 3.93
C ALA A 80 17.35 6.64 3.35
N ASP A 81 18.52 6.23 3.89
CA ASP A 81 19.83 6.62 3.40
C ASP A 81 20.09 6.22 1.94
N ARG A 82 19.59 5.04 1.52
CA ARG A 82 19.72 4.58 0.15
C ARG A 82 18.88 5.41 -0.81
N LEU A 83 17.67 5.74 -0.43
CA LEU A 83 16.76 6.57 -1.22
C LEU A 83 17.32 8.00 -1.34
N GLU A 84 17.90 8.55 -0.30
CA GLU A 84 18.56 9.86 -0.33
C GLU A 84 19.76 9.86 -1.28
N ARG A 85 20.64 8.86 -1.21
CA ARG A 85 21.78 8.71 -2.13
C ARG A 85 21.37 8.53 -3.59
N ALA A 86 20.19 8.00 -3.85
CA ALA A 86 19.63 7.88 -5.19
C ALA A 86 19.05 9.20 -5.73
N GLY A 87 19.28 10.34 -5.04
CA GLY A 87 18.76 11.66 -5.39
C GLY A 87 17.27 11.84 -5.12
N ARG A 88 16.67 10.94 -4.36
CA ARG A 88 15.29 11.00 -3.92
C ARG A 88 15.28 11.64 -2.54
N ARG A 89 15.22 12.95 -2.54
CA ARG A 89 15.38 13.77 -1.33
C ARG A 89 14.29 13.48 -0.32
N TRP A 90 14.75 13.23 0.91
CA TRP A 90 13.92 13.24 2.10
C TRP A 90 14.16 14.56 2.81
N LEU A 91 13.15 15.40 2.93
CA LEU A 91 13.26 16.61 3.72
C LEU A 91 13.00 16.28 5.19
N VAL A 92 13.95 16.66 6.04
CA VAL A 92 13.75 16.69 7.48
C VAL A 92 12.99 17.96 7.79
N ALA A 93 11.68 17.90 7.93
CA ALA A 93 10.87 19.03 8.35
C ALA A 93 10.37 18.79 9.76
N GLY A 94 11.00 19.41 10.74
CA GLY A 94 10.47 19.52 12.09
C GLY A 94 9.61 20.76 12.21
N ALA A 95 8.32 20.70 11.91
CA ALA A 95 7.39 21.74 12.34
C ALA A 95 7.11 21.54 13.83
N GLY A 96 7.84 22.25 14.70
CA GLY A 96 7.58 22.35 16.13
C GLY A 96 8.45 21.52 17.07
N ASP A 97 8.94 20.35 16.69
CA ASP A 97 9.91 19.57 17.45
C ASP A 97 11.13 19.25 16.58
N ARG A 98 12.26 19.90 16.87
CA ARG A 98 13.52 19.75 16.14
C ARG A 98 14.12 18.33 16.21
N ARG A 99 13.46 17.39 16.86
CA ARG A 99 13.92 15.99 17.04
C ARG A 99 13.17 14.99 16.17
N ARG A 100 12.05 15.37 15.53
CA ARG A 100 11.27 14.45 14.69
C ARG A 100 11.73 14.54 13.24
N ILE A 101 12.38 13.49 12.77
CA ILE A 101 12.70 13.30 11.35
C ILE A 101 11.42 12.84 10.66
N VAL A 102 11.02 13.56 9.63
CA VAL A 102 9.88 13.23 8.77
C VAL A 102 10.42 12.99 7.37
N LEU A 103 9.92 11.94 6.73
CA LEU A 103 10.32 11.56 5.39
C LEU A 103 9.29 12.09 4.39
N GLU A 104 9.73 12.94 3.46
CA GLU A 104 8.92 13.44 2.35
C GLU A 104 9.59 13.06 1.02
N PRO A 105 8.87 12.45 0.07
CA PRO A 105 9.42 12.14 -1.23
C PRO A 105 9.64 13.44 -2.03
N ASP A 106 10.72 13.50 -2.81
CA ASP A 106 10.96 14.65 -3.67
C ASP A 106 9.90 14.79 -4.78
N GLU A 107 9.61 16.03 -5.18
CA GLU A 107 8.58 16.34 -6.18
C GLU A 107 8.80 15.63 -7.52
N GLY A 108 10.06 15.45 -7.92
CA GLY A 108 10.40 14.77 -9.17
C GLY A 108 10.05 13.29 -9.14
N SER A 109 10.28 12.62 -8.01
CA SER A 109 9.89 11.21 -7.81
C SER A 109 8.37 11.05 -7.75
N ILE A 110 7.67 11.97 -7.06
CA ILE A 110 6.21 12.02 -7.03
C ILE A 110 5.67 12.17 -8.45
N THR A 111 6.12 13.18 -9.19
CA THR A 111 5.67 13.46 -10.55
C THR A 111 5.87 12.26 -11.47
N ARG A 112 7.00 11.55 -11.36
CA ARG A 112 7.27 10.36 -12.18
C ARG A 112 6.31 9.21 -11.87
N ILE A 113 6.05 8.92 -10.59
CA ILE A 113 5.08 7.89 -10.19
C ILE A 113 3.67 8.26 -10.68
N LEU A 114 3.25 9.48 -10.42
CA LEU A 114 1.91 9.95 -10.81
C LEU A 114 1.73 9.98 -12.34
N SER A 115 2.76 10.32 -13.11
CA SER A 115 2.67 10.30 -14.57
C SER A 115 2.51 8.89 -15.13
N GLU A 116 3.13 7.88 -14.52
CA GLU A 116 2.94 6.48 -14.92
C GLU A 116 1.55 5.94 -14.48
N LEU A 117 0.98 6.46 -13.40
CA LEU A 117 -0.35 6.07 -12.91
C LEU A 117 -1.50 6.84 -13.59
N ALA A 118 -1.24 8.02 -14.14
CA ALA A 118 -2.29 8.88 -14.72
C ALA A 118 -3.18 8.17 -15.76
N PRO A 119 -2.66 7.36 -16.70
CA PRO A 119 -3.52 6.64 -17.64
C PRO A 119 -4.49 5.68 -16.94
N LEU A 120 -4.04 4.99 -15.89
CA LEU A 120 -4.89 4.09 -15.11
C LEU A 120 -6.01 4.85 -14.40
N PHE A 121 -5.69 5.99 -13.77
CA PHE A 121 -6.71 6.80 -13.10
C PHE A 121 -7.79 7.29 -14.07
N ILE A 122 -7.40 7.67 -15.29
CA ILE A 122 -8.35 8.05 -16.35
C ILE A 122 -9.29 6.89 -16.69
N GLU A 123 -8.77 5.67 -16.82
CA GLU A 123 -9.60 4.48 -17.09
C GLU A 123 -10.50 4.12 -15.90
N LEU A 124 -10.01 4.24 -14.67
CA LEU A 124 -10.81 4.02 -13.45
C LEU A 124 -11.93 5.07 -13.33
N ASP A 125 -11.66 6.34 -13.65
CA ASP A 125 -12.68 7.40 -13.66
C ASP A 125 -13.74 7.14 -14.73
N ARG A 126 -13.34 6.67 -15.92
CA ARG A 126 -14.29 6.26 -16.97
C ARG A 126 -15.16 5.10 -16.52
N LEU A 127 -14.56 4.10 -15.84
CA LEU A 127 -15.32 3.00 -15.28
C LEU A 127 -16.29 3.50 -14.21
N ALA A 128 -15.84 4.36 -13.29
CA ALA A 128 -16.69 4.94 -12.25
C ALA A 128 -17.87 5.72 -12.85
N ALA A 129 -17.68 6.42 -13.95
CA ALA A 129 -18.72 7.18 -14.63
C ALA A 129 -19.84 6.30 -15.23
N THR A 130 -19.66 4.98 -15.31
CA THR A 130 -20.73 4.03 -15.73
C THR A 130 -21.73 3.73 -14.63
N PHE A 131 -21.44 4.09 -13.38
CA PHE A 131 -22.29 3.88 -12.22
C PHE A 131 -23.04 5.16 -11.85
N SER A 132 -24.23 5.02 -11.26
CA SER A 132 -24.97 6.18 -10.73
C SER A 132 -24.21 6.84 -9.57
N PRO A 133 -24.51 8.10 -9.22
CA PRO A 133 -23.89 8.76 -8.08
C PRO A 133 -24.06 7.99 -6.75
N GLU A 134 -25.23 7.36 -6.54
CA GLU A 134 -25.53 6.56 -5.36
C GLU A 134 -24.70 5.28 -5.32
N GLU A 135 -24.53 4.62 -6.48
CA GLU A 135 -23.67 3.44 -6.61
C GLU A 135 -22.20 3.80 -6.39
N GLN A 136 -21.71 4.92 -6.97
CA GLN A 136 -20.35 5.41 -6.73
C GLN A 136 -20.11 5.70 -5.25
N ALA A 137 -21.08 6.31 -4.56
CA ALA A 137 -20.99 6.54 -3.11
C ALA A 137 -20.95 5.23 -2.31
N ALA A 138 -21.70 4.21 -2.73
CA ALA A 138 -21.68 2.90 -2.09
C ALA A 138 -20.34 2.18 -2.32
N ILE A 139 -19.80 2.20 -3.54
CA ILE A 139 -18.49 1.65 -3.90
C ILE A 139 -17.39 2.32 -3.09
N THR A 140 -17.36 3.66 -3.05
CA THR A 140 -16.38 4.43 -2.29
C THR A 140 -16.41 4.08 -0.81
N ARG A 141 -17.59 4.02 -0.21
CA ARG A 141 -17.78 3.63 1.20
C ARG A 141 -17.28 2.21 1.46
N TYR A 142 -17.57 1.26 0.56
CA TYR A 142 -17.10 -0.11 0.69
C TYR A 142 -15.57 -0.19 0.61
N LEU A 143 -14.95 0.41 -0.40
CA LEU A 143 -13.50 0.36 -0.59
C LEU A 143 -12.74 1.00 0.57
N ASN A 144 -13.20 2.15 1.08
CA ASN A 144 -12.61 2.78 2.26
C ASN A 144 -12.74 1.90 3.50
N GLY A 145 -13.92 1.36 3.75
CA GLY A 145 -14.15 0.45 4.88
C GLY A 145 -13.38 -0.88 4.76
N ALA A 146 -13.17 -1.40 3.56
CA ALA A 146 -12.33 -2.57 3.32
C ALA A 146 -10.85 -2.28 3.62
N ALA A 147 -10.35 -1.12 3.15
CA ALA A 147 -8.98 -0.71 3.42
C ALA A 147 -8.69 -0.54 4.92
N GLU A 148 -9.62 0.03 5.69
CA GLU A 148 -9.50 0.15 7.15
C GLU A 148 -9.40 -1.23 7.82
N ARG A 149 -10.23 -2.19 7.42
CA ARG A 149 -10.24 -3.55 7.99
C ARG A 149 -8.98 -4.33 7.66
N VAL A 150 -8.48 -4.20 6.42
CA VAL A 150 -7.23 -4.83 6.01
C VAL A 150 -6.06 -4.29 6.84
N ARG A 151 -5.97 -2.97 7.06
CA ARG A 151 -4.94 -2.37 7.91
C ARG A 151 -5.06 -2.85 9.36
N ALA A 152 -6.26 -2.83 9.94
CA ALA A 152 -6.48 -3.28 11.31
C ALA A 152 -6.06 -4.75 11.51
N HIS A 153 -6.40 -5.62 10.54
CA HIS A 153 -6.00 -7.03 10.60
C HIS A 153 -4.48 -7.22 10.44
N ALA A 154 -3.82 -6.45 9.57
CA ALA A 154 -2.37 -6.46 9.46
C ALA A 154 -1.69 -6.06 10.77
N ASP A 155 -2.22 -5.02 11.46
CA ASP A 155 -1.72 -4.59 12.77
C ASP A 155 -1.93 -5.65 13.87
N GLU A 156 -3.01 -6.42 13.82
CA GLU A 156 -3.26 -7.56 14.73
C GLU A 156 -2.23 -8.67 14.52
N LEU A 157 -2.00 -9.05 13.26
CA LEU A 157 -1.02 -10.08 12.91
C LEU A 157 0.41 -9.67 13.30
N ALA A 158 0.75 -8.39 13.19
CA ALA A 158 2.08 -7.89 13.57
C ALA A 158 2.31 -7.88 15.10
N ARG A 159 1.24 -7.95 15.91
CA ARG A 159 1.31 -8.00 17.38
C ARG A 159 1.28 -9.42 17.96
N SER A 160 0.96 -10.42 17.14
CA SER A 160 0.86 -11.84 17.52
C SER A 160 2.22 -12.52 17.46
#